data_04102a7f3e071ad74ac0c7f717175228
#
_entry.id   04102a7f3e071ad74ac0c7f717175228
#
_cell.length_a   1.000
_cell.length_b   1.000
_cell.length_c   1.000
_cell.angle_alpha   90.00
_cell.angle_beta   90.00
_cell.angle_gamma   90.00
#
_symmetry.space_group_name_H-M   'P 1'
#
loop_
_entity.id
_entity.type
_entity.pdbx_description
1 polymer ?
#
loop_
_entity_poly.entity_id
_entity_poly.type
_entity_poly.pdbx_seq_one_letter_code
_entity_poly.pdbx_strand_id
1 'polypeptide(L)'
;FPLEVVPNSPATRNAFRIQQDEGRIWVAPGGYDVVGTPVFNNDGIFHLEGLNWTNYPNALFGSFKDIVEIFPHPTVENHIYASSFGSGLLELAIDGESVSIVREINEATTDGAMPSISGSGEHRVADMDLDADGNIWFSNPLTDRPLGVIRPDGTVECYGLGAAGAGANVLKLMVTSGGQVWQQIRNNGILVTRLEDGVPQETVRLGASEGSGDLPSESVLCFAEDQDGEIWIGTNEGLAVLFSPENIFEPNRSYDASILVIDEDGDGNGERVLGSEAINDIEVDGANKKWFGTANNGVFYTNSNGRTQLQRFSKTNSPLASDVILDIEIDDQTGMVYFGTDQGIVSYQGQATAGEKTMSDVFAYPNPVEPGYSGPILIRGLVTNAQVKITDVEGNIVFETVAEGGQAIWDGKNFDGLKVASGIYLAFISDDLGVNTEVAKIMILN
;
A
#
# COMPACT_ATOMS: atom_id res chain seq x y z
N PHE A 1 -19.69 39.73 13.02
CA PHE A 1 -19.58 38.26 13.19
C PHE A 1 -18.11 37.94 12.98
N PRO A 2 -17.46 37.18 13.89
CA PRO A 2 -16.14 36.66 13.59
C PRO A 2 -16.25 35.73 12.37
N LEU A 3 -15.40 35.94 11.38
CA LEU A 3 -15.21 35.00 10.26
C LEU A 3 -14.57 33.74 10.87
N GLU A 4 -15.32 32.66 10.91
CA GLU A 4 -14.76 31.36 11.22
C GLU A 4 -13.95 30.91 10.00
N VAL A 5 -12.62 30.83 10.17
CA VAL A 5 -11.74 30.28 9.15
C VAL A 5 -11.69 28.78 9.39
N VAL A 6 -12.36 28.01 8.56
CA VAL A 6 -12.23 26.55 8.55
C VAL A 6 -10.98 26.22 7.73
N PRO A 7 -9.96 25.60 8.31
CA PRO A 7 -8.79 25.18 7.56
C PRO A 7 -9.17 24.14 6.50
N ASN A 8 -8.56 24.20 5.32
CA ASN A 8 -8.63 23.12 4.34
C ASN A 8 -7.64 22.00 4.77
N SER A 9 -8.10 21.15 5.67
CA SER A 9 -7.31 20.08 6.28
C SER A 9 -8.21 18.99 6.85
N PRO A 10 -7.69 17.80 7.19
CA PRO A 10 -8.39 16.84 8.04
C PRO A 10 -8.87 17.51 9.34
N ALA A 11 -10.01 17.07 9.86
CA ALA A 11 -10.59 17.62 11.08
C ALA A 11 -9.71 17.35 12.32
N THR A 12 -8.97 16.24 12.30
CA THR A 12 -7.99 15.88 13.33
C THR A 12 -6.68 15.43 12.67
N ARG A 13 -5.65 15.22 13.47
CA ARG A 13 -4.35 14.71 13.00
C ARG A 13 -4.27 13.18 12.95
N ASN A 14 -5.33 12.50 13.36
CA ASN A 14 -5.36 11.05 13.38
C ASN A 14 -5.39 10.50 11.95
N ALA A 15 -4.43 9.66 11.61
CA ALA A 15 -4.30 9.00 10.32
C ALA A 15 -3.87 7.56 10.58
N PHE A 16 -4.81 6.74 11.00
CA PHE A 16 -4.53 5.35 11.34
C PHE A 16 -4.28 4.53 10.07
N ARG A 17 -5.12 4.76 9.02
CA ARG A 17 -4.94 4.16 7.70
C ARG A 17 -5.27 5.18 6.61
N ILE A 18 -4.53 5.12 5.54
CA ILE A 18 -4.72 5.90 4.32
C ILE A 18 -5.04 4.92 3.20
N GLN A 19 -5.98 5.27 2.32
CA GLN A 19 -6.32 4.46 1.16
C GLN A 19 -6.45 5.34 -0.08
N GLN A 20 -5.76 4.96 -1.15
CA GLN A 20 -5.85 5.61 -2.44
C GLN A 20 -7.03 5.02 -3.26
N ASP A 21 -7.70 5.88 -4.02
CA ASP A 21 -8.81 5.52 -4.90
C ASP A 21 -8.86 6.49 -6.09
N GLU A 22 -8.33 6.09 -7.23
CA GLU A 22 -8.34 6.86 -8.50
C GLU A 22 -7.89 8.33 -8.35
N GLY A 23 -6.81 8.58 -7.60
CA GLY A 23 -6.27 9.93 -7.35
C GLY A 23 -6.96 10.67 -6.20
N ARG A 24 -7.88 10.02 -5.50
CA ARG A 24 -8.47 10.45 -4.22
C ARG A 24 -7.79 9.73 -3.07
N ILE A 25 -7.72 10.37 -1.92
CA ILE A 25 -7.15 9.81 -0.70
C ILE A 25 -8.21 9.79 0.38
N TRP A 26 -8.48 8.62 0.89
CA TRP A 26 -9.33 8.38 2.04
C TRP A 26 -8.47 8.20 3.29
N VAL A 27 -8.94 8.69 4.42
CA VAL A 27 -8.26 8.55 5.71
C VAL A 27 -9.23 8.04 6.76
N ALA A 28 -8.89 6.90 7.32
CA ALA A 28 -9.54 6.32 8.48
C ALA A 28 -8.80 6.77 9.75
N PRO A 29 -9.40 7.62 10.59
CA PRO A 29 -8.74 8.15 11.80
C PRO A 29 -8.96 7.28 13.03
N GLY A 30 -9.67 6.15 12.91
CA GLY A 30 -9.98 5.21 13.98
C GLY A 30 -8.75 4.58 14.62
N GLY A 31 -8.89 3.40 15.16
CA GLY A 31 -7.75 2.68 15.69
C GLY A 31 -8.11 1.63 16.74
N TYR A 32 -7.10 0.91 17.11
CA TYR A 32 -7.06 0.02 18.27
C TYR A 32 -5.72 0.20 18.98
N ASP A 33 -5.72 -0.07 20.26
CA ASP A 33 -4.50 0.06 21.06
C ASP A 33 -3.51 -1.11 20.81
N VAL A 34 -2.34 -1.00 21.43
CA VAL A 34 -1.29 -2.03 21.35
C VAL A 34 -1.71 -3.41 21.88
N VAL A 35 -2.84 -3.53 22.57
CA VAL A 35 -3.42 -4.82 22.97
C VAL A 35 -4.61 -5.26 22.12
N GLY A 36 -4.93 -4.53 21.04
CA GLY A 36 -6.04 -4.82 20.14
C GLY A 36 -7.40 -4.52 20.76
N THR A 37 -7.49 -3.45 21.55
CA THR A 37 -8.74 -2.94 22.15
C THR A 37 -9.22 -1.71 21.39
N PRO A 38 -10.52 -1.54 21.12
CA PRO A 38 -11.06 -0.32 20.54
C PRO A 38 -10.65 0.93 21.34
N VAL A 39 -10.28 2.00 20.65
CA VAL A 39 -9.95 3.29 21.28
C VAL A 39 -11.15 4.24 21.34
N PHE A 40 -12.28 3.83 20.77
CA PHE A 40 -13.55 4.56 20.72
C PHE A 40 -13.45 5.91 20.02
N ASN A 41 -12.57 5.99 19.02
CA ASN A 41 -12.44 7.17 18.17
C ASN A 41 -13.76 7.43 17.43
N ASN A 42 -14.14 8.71 17.34
CA ASN A 42 -15.35 9.17 16.68
C ASN A 42 -15.12 10.39 15.78
N ASP A 43 -13.94 10.47 15.15
CA ASP A 43 -13.58 11.57 14.24
C ASP A 43 -14.31 11.48 12.88
N GLY A 44 -14.86 10.32 12.54
CA GLY A 44 -15.49 10.07 11.25
C GLY A 44 -14.50 9.57 10.22
N ILE A 45 -14.53 10.13 9.00
CA ILE A 45 -13.58 9.83 7.92
C ILE A 45 -13.19 11.12 7.20
N PHE A 46 -12.01 11.13 6.56
CA PHE A 46 -11.53 12.29 5.81
C PHE A 46 -11.24 11.89 4.37
N HIS A 47 -11.43 12.82 3.47
CA HIS A 47 -11.25 12.63 2.03
C HIS A 47 -10.48 13.81 1.44
N LEU A 48 -9.44 13.52 0.65
CA LEU A 48 -8.69 14.49 -0.13
C LEU A 48 -8.91 14.22 -1.60
N GLU A 49 -9.41 15.23 -2.33
CA GLU A 49 -9.52 15.21 -3.78
C GLU A 49 -8.83 16.44 -4.35
N GLY A 50 -7.79 16.22 -5.15
CA GLY A 50 -6.89 17.28 -5.59
C GLY A 50 -6.19 17.95 -4.41
N LEU A 51 -6.61 19.19 -4.07
CA LEU A 51 -6.09 19.93 -2.91
C LEU A 51 -7.16 20.20 -1.86
N ASN A 52 -8.36 19.62 -1.99
CA ASN A 52 -9.48 19.92 -1.12
C ASN A 52 -9.78 18.76 -0.16
N TRP A 53 -9.81 19.08 1.12
CA TRP A 53 -10.22 18.15 2.16
C TRP A 53 -11.73 18.25 2.39
N THR A 54 -12.39 17.10 2.44
CA THR A 54 -13.77 16.94 2.91
C THR A 54 -13.76 16.09 4.18
N ASN A 55 -14.46 16.57 5.20
CA ASN A 55 -14.55 15.88 6.49
C ASN A 55 -15.98 15.37 6.68
N TYR A 56 -16.16 14.06 6.82
CA TYR A 56 -17.43 13.42 7.11
C TYR A 56 -17.49 13.06 8.60
N PRO A 57 -18.21 13.87 9.41
CA PRO A 57 -18.21 13.67 10.86
C PRO A 57 -18.92 12.38 11.26
N ASN A 58 -18.48 11.78 12.36
CA ASN A 58 -19.00 10.49 12.84
C ASN A 58 -20.53 10.45 13.04
N ALA A 59 -21.16 11.60 13.26
CA ALA A 59 -22.61 11.69 13.38
C ALA A 59 -23.38 11.17 12.15
N LEU A 60 -22.71 11.11 10.98
CA LEU A 60 -23.27 10.54 9.74
C LEU A 60 -23.29 9.00 9.75
N PHE A 61 -22.53 8.37 10.63
CA PHE A 61 -22.33 6.91 10.69
C PHE A 61 -23.05 6.26 11.88
N GLY A 62 -23.97 6.96 12.50
CA GLY A 62 -24.77 6.43 13.62
C GLY A 62 -23.92 6.08 14.85
N SER A 63 -23.91 4.82 15.23
CA SER A 63 -23.16 4.33 16.39
C SER A 63 -21.76 3.79 16.05
N PHE A 64 -21.37 3.78 14.78
CA PHE A 64 -20.08 3.28 14.35
C PHE A 64 -18.95 4.19 14.86
N LYS A 65 -17.92 3.57 15.40
CA LYS A 65 -16.71 4.22 15.93
C LYS A 65 -15.50 3.41 15.49
N ASP A 66 -14.33 3.97 15.74
CA ASP A 66 -13.07 3.32 15.33
C ASP A 66 -13.12 2.82 13.89
N ILE A 67 -13.43 3.75 12.95
CA ILE A 67 -13.31 3.43 11.53
C ILE A 67 -11.83 3.30 11.25
N VAL A 68 -11.38 2.06 10.98
CA VAL A 68 -9.97 1.67 10.88
C VAL A 68 -9.51 1.43 9.46
N GLU A 69 -10.46 1.26 8.53
CA GLU A 69 -10.19 1.04 7.11
C GLU A 69 -11.30 1.67 6.28
N ILE A 70 -10.94 2.19 5.12
CA ILE A 70 -11.86 2.62 4.08
C ILE A 70 -11.45 1.90 2.81
N PHE A 71 -12.35 1.15 2.21
CA PHE A 71 -12.07 0.37 1.02
C PHE A 71 -13.00 0.80 -0.12
N PRO A 72 -12.49 1.30 -1.26
CA PRO A 72 -13.30 1.67 -2.41
C PRO A 72 -14.09 0.47 -2.95
N HIS A 73 -15.35 0.70 -3.34
CA HIS A 73 -16.14 -0.36 -3.93
C HIS A 73 -15.62 -0.70 -5.32
N PRO A 74 -15.26 -1.97 -5.61
CA PRO A 74 -14.50 -2.32 -6.82
C PRO A 74 -15.24 -2.08 -8.14
N THR A 75 -16.58 -1.92 -8.11
CA THR A 75 -17.40 -1.83 -9.34
C THR A 75 -18.45 -0.71 -9.29
N VAL A 76 -18.68 -0.08 -8.14
CA VAL A 76 -19.68 0.99 -8.00
C VAL A 76 -18.97 2.28 -7.64
N GLU A 77 -18.97 3.19 -8.60
CA GLU A 77 -18.34 4.50 -8.43
C GLU A 77 -18.95 5.26 -7.24
N ASN A 78 -18.11 5.99 -6.51
CA ASN A 78 -18.49 6.77 -5.32
C ASN A 78 -19.13 5.94 -4.20
N HIS A 79 -18.93 4.64 -4.19
CA HIS A 79 -19.22 3.78 -3.05
C HIS A 79 -17.93 3.37 -2.36
N ILE A 80 -17.98 3.27 -1.04
CA ILE A 80 -16.88 2.79 -0.20
C ILE A 80 -17.41 1.84 0.86
N TYR A 81 -16.55 0.93 1.31
CA TYR A 81 -16.74 0.21 2.56
C TYR A 81 -15.95 0.90 3.66
N ALA A 82 -16.54 1.05 4.84
CA ALA A 82 -15.86 1.56 6.03
C ALA A 82 -15.90 0.51 7.11
N SER A 83 -14.76 -0.01 7.52
CA SER A 83 -14.65 -0.99 8.59
C SER A 83 -14.56 -0.33 9.96
N SER A 84 -15.23 -0.92 10.94
CA SER A 84 -15.21 -0.50 12.33
C SER A 84 -14.60 -1.57 13.22
N PHE A 85 -13.75 -1.15 14.13
CA PHE A 85 -13.17 -2.06 15.13
C PHE A 85 -14.10 -2.21 16.35
N GLY A 86 -15.40 -2.40 16.10
CA GLY A 86 -16.40 -2.59 17.15
C GLY A 86 -17.83 -2.75 16.66
N SER A 87 -18.15 -2.27 15.44
CA SER A 87 -19.52 -2.21 14.93
C SER A 87 -19.76 -2.98 13.62
N GLY A 88 -18.73 -3.58 13.00
CA GLY A 88 -18.80 -4.27 11.72
C GLY A 88 -18.41 -3.39 10.54
N LEU A 89 -19.13 -3.52 9.42
CA LEU A 89 -18.87 -2.79 8.18
C LEU A 89 -20.05 -1.89 7.81
N LEU A 90 -19.75 -0.74 7.21
CA LEU A 90 -20.70 0.09 6.49
C LEU A 90 -20.37 0.07 5.00
N GLU A 91 -21.38 -0.07 4.16
CA GLU A 91 -21.31 0.34 2.77
C GLU A 91 -21.95 1.72 2.65
N LEU A 92 -21.19 2.67 2.10
CA LEU A 92 -21.52 4.09 2.03
C LEU A 92 -21.57 4.54 0.58
N ALA A 93 -22.56 5.37 0.24
CA ALA A 93 -22.58 6.13 -1.01
C ALA A 93 -22.21 7.58 -0.73
N ILE A 94 -21.28 8.11 -1.51
CA ILE A 94 -20.71 9.44 -1.37
C ILE A 94 -21.23 10.32 -2.51
N ASP A 95 -21.78 11.49 -2.18
CA ASP A 95 -22.22 12.49 -3.16
C ASP A 95 -21.75 13.87 -2.69
N GLY A 96 -20.58 14.28 -3.14
CA GLY A 96 -19.89 15.49 -2.69
C GLY A 96 -19.65 15.47 -1.17
N GLU A 97 -20.26 16.43 -0.45
CA GLU A 97 -20.17 16.50 1.02
C GLU A 97 -21.22 15.62 1.73
N SER A 98 -22.07 14.92 0.98
CA SER A 98 -23.13 14.09 1.51
C SER A 98 -22.71 12.62 1.55
N VAL A 99 -23.10 11.93 2.62
CA VAL A 99 -22.88 10.50 2.81
C VAL A 99 -24.23 9.85 3.14
N SER A 100 -24.50 8.72 2.52
CA SER A 100 -25.65 7.87 2.90
C SER A 100 -25.21 6.44 3.16
N ILE A 101 -25.77 5.84 4.21
CA ILE A 101 -25.55 4.42 4.52
C ILE A 101 -26.39 3.60 3.55
N VAL A 102 -25.74 2.80 2.72
CA VAL A 102 -26.39 1.85 1.80
C VAL A 102 -26.83 0.62 2.56
N ARG A 103 -25.91 0.05 3.36
CA ARG A 103 -26.19 -1.06 4.27
C ARG A 103 -25.18 -1.13 5.41
N GLU A 104 -25.61 -1.75 6.50
CA GLU A 104 -24.76 -2.22 7.58
C GLU A 104 -24.52 -3.72 7.40
N ILE A 105 -23.28 -4.18 7.68
CA ILE A 105 -22.88 -5.58 7.62
C ILE A 105 -22.40 -6.00 9.01
N ASN A 106 -23.21 -6.80 9.69
CA ASN A 106 -22.98 -7.35 11.02
C ASN A 106 -23.78 -8.66 11.17
N GLU A 107 -23.74 -9.30 12.33
CA GLU A 107 -24.43 -10.56 12.57
C GLU A 107 -25.93 -10.49 12.28
N ALA A 108 -26.59 -9.42 12.71
CA ALA A 108 -28.04 -9.26 12.58
C ALA A 108 -28.48 -9.03 11.12
N THR A 109 -27.69 -8.30 10.34
CA THR A 109 -28.03 -7.97 8.94
C THR A 109 -27.60 -9.05 7.94
N THR A 110 -26.75 -9.98 8.38
CA THR A 110 -26.24 -11.10 7.56
C THR A 110 -26.83 -12.46 7.99
N ASP A 111 -27.90 -12.48 8.79
CA ASP A 111 -28.51 -13.70 9.31
C ASP A 111 -27.48 -14.65 10.00
N GLY A 112 -26.49 -14.07 10.69
CA GLY A 112 -25.42 -14.79 11.37
C GLY A 112 -24.27 -15.26 10.47
N ALA A 113 -24.21 -14.86 9.21
CA ALA A 113 -23.07 -15.17 8.34
C ALA A 113 -21.78 -14.53 8.85
N MET A 114 -21.84 -13.27 9.32
CA MET A 114 -20.75 -12.59 10.00
C MET A 114 -20.95 -12.69 11.53
N PRO A 115 -20.21 -13.57 12.23
CA PRO A 115 -20.39 -13.72 13.68
C PRO A 115 -19.83 -12.53 14.46
N SER A 116 -20.47 -12.25 15.60
CA SER A 116 -19.94 -11.36 16.63
C SER A 116 -18.95 -12.07 17.55
N ILE A 117 -18.17 -11.29 18.29
CA ILE A 117 -17.31 -11.80 19.36
C ILE A 117 -18.18 -12.39 20.48
N SER A 118 -17.93 -13.66 20.80
CA SER A 118 -18.68 -14.37 21.82
C SER A 118 -18.64 -13.65 23.17
N GLY A 119 -19.81 -13.37 23.73
CA GLY A 119 -20.01 -12.76 25.05
C GLY A 119 -20.03 -11.23 25.05
N SER A 120 -19.47 -10.53 24.08
CA SER A 120 -19.55 -9.07 23.97
C SER A 120 -20.59 -8.59 22.95
N GLY A 121 -20.82 -9.37 21.88
CA GLY A 121 -21.66 -8.96 20.76
C GLY A 121 -21.00 -7.89 19.86
N GLU A 122 -19.71 -7.61 20.04
CA GLU A 122 -18.96 -6.71 19.18
C GLU A 122 -18.65 -7.36 17.83
N HIS A 123 -18.63 -6.55 16.76
CA HIS A 123 -18.24 -6.94 15.43
C HIS A 123 -16.98 -6.12 15.06
N ARG A 124 -15.83 -6.76 14.99
CA ARG A 124 -14.59 -6.09 14.65
C ARG A 124 -14.21 -6.46 13.24
N VAL A 125 -13.92 -5.46 12.42
CA VAL A 125 -13.26 -5.64 11.11
C VAL A 125 -12.02 -4.80 11.13
N ALA A 126 -10.87 -5.45 10.95
CA ALA A 126 -9.58 -4.80 11.14
C ALA A 126 -8.95 -4.36 9.83
N ASP A 127 -9.21 -5.10 8.75
CA ASP A 127 -8.59 -4.86 7.44
C ASP A 127 -9.38 -5.54 6.33
N MET A 128 -9.23 -5.05 5.08
CA MET A 128 -9.88 -5.56 3.89
C MET A 128 -8.92 -5.57 2.70
N ASP A 129 -9.10 -6.53 1.78
CA ASP A 129 -8.36 -6.56 0.52
C ASP A 129 -9.16 -7.28 -0.57
N LEU A 130 -8.80 -7.07 -1.85
CA LEU A 130 -9.52 -7.50 -3.03
C LEU A 130 -8.79 -8.64 -3.74
N ASP A 131 -9.49 -9.72 -4.06
CA ASP A 131 -8.94 -10.72 -4.95
C ASP A 131 -9.20 -10.41 -6.45
N ALA A 132 -8.59 -11.19 -7.33
CA ALA A 132 -8.70 -11.03 -8.78
C ALA A 132 -10.13 -11.28 -9.32
N ASP A 133 -10.99 -11.96 -8.57
CA ASP A 133 -12.37 -12.25 -8.91
C ASP A 133 -13.35 -11.18 -8.42
N GLY A 134 -12.85 -10.15 -7.74
CA GLY A 134 -13.64 -9.06 -7.20
C GLY A 134 -14.29 -9.35 -5.84
N ASN A 135 -13.83 -10.38 -5.12
CA ASN A 135 -14.26 -10.62 -3.76
C ASN A 135 -13.46 -9.74 -2.80
N ILE A 136 -14.14 -9.09 -1.86
CA ILE A 136 -13.50 -8.32 -0.80
C ILE A 136 -13.36 -9.21 0.43
N TRP A 137 -12.13 -9.58 0.75
CA TRP A 137 -11.79 -10.36 1.94
C TRP A 137 -11.61 -9.42 3.13
N PHE A 138 -11.97 -9.86 4.33
CA PHE A 138 -11.82 -9.06 5.54
C PHE A 138 -11.45 -9.89 6.77
N SER A 139 -10.70 -9.28 7.68
CA SER A 139 -10.37 -9.85 8.98
C SER A 139 -11.53 -9.66 9.98
N ASN A 140 -11.99 -10.75 10.60
CA ASN A 140 -13.03 -10.78 11.63
C ASN A 140 -12.47 -11.34 12.97
N PRO A 141 -11.68 -10.54 13.72
CA PRO A 141 -10.91 -10.99 14.86
C PRO A 141 -11.74 -11.52 16.03
N LEU A 142 -11.12 -12.42 16.80
CA LEU A 142 -11.65 -12.98 18.05
C LEU A 142 -12.95 -13.79 17.88
N THR A 143 -13.25 -14.23 16.66
CA THR A 143 -14.39 -15.10 16.36
C THR A 143 -13.92 -16.51 16.00
N ASP A 144 -14.84 -17.45 15.90
CA ASP A 144 -14.55 -18.81 15.38
C ASP A 144 -14.46 -18.85 13.85
N ARG A 145 -14.84 -17.75 13.18
CA ARG A 145 -14.76 -17.54 11.73
C ARG A 145 -13.99 -16.25 11.41
N PRO A 146 -12.66 -16.27 11.53
CA PRO A 146 -11.82 -15.08 11.49
C PRO A 146 -11.59 -14.50 10.08
N LEU A 147 -11.97 -15.20 9.03
CA LEU A 147 -11.84 -14.76 7.64
C LEU A 147 -13.23 -14.58 7.03
N GLY A 148 -13.56 -13.35 6.70
CA GLY A 148 -14.79 -13.00 6.01
C GLY A 148 -14.57 -12.64 4.55
N VAL A 149 -15.64 -12.69 3.75
CA VAL A 149 -15.66 -12.24 2.35
C VAL A 149 -17.00 -11.60 2.01
N ILE A 150 -16.93 -10.53 1.21
CA ILE A 150 -18.06 -9.93 0.51
C ILE A 150 -17.90 -10.29 -0.96
N ARG A 151 -18.86 -11.04 -1.51
CA ARG A 151 -18.87 -11.44 -2.92
C ARG A 151 -19.32 -10.28 -3.81
N PRO A 152 -19.02 -10.31 -5.13
CA PRO A 152 -19.47 -9.27 -6.08
C PRO A 152 -21.00 -9.09 -6.14
N ASP A 153 -21.78 -10.11 -5.78
CA ASP A 153 -23.24 -10.03 -5.68
C ASP A 153 -23.72 -9.46 -4.34
N GLY A 154 -22.79 -9.10 -3.45
CA GLY A 154 -23.06 -8.58 -2.13
C GLY A 154 -23.28 -9.64 -1.05
N THR A 155 -23.20 -10.92 -1.35
CA THR A 155 -23.30 -12.00 -0.35
C THR A 155 -22.11 -11.93 0.60
N VAL A 156 -22.38 -12.11 1.92
CA VAL A 156 -21.36 -12.15 2.97
C VAL A 156 -21.22 -13.57 3.50
N GLU A 157 -19.98 -14.03 3.58
CA GLU A 157 -19.64 -15.33 4.17
C GLU A 157 -18.46 -15.18 5.14
N CYS A 158 -18.39 -16.00 6.19
CA CYS A 158 -17.22 -16.08 7.05
C CYS A 158 -16.81 -17.54 7.29
N TYR A 159 -15.50 -17.77 7.30
CA TYR A 159 -14.89 -19.09 7.34
C TYR A 159 -14.10 -19.33 8.62
N GLY A 160 -14.25 -20.53 9.16
CA GLY A 160 -13.38 -21.06 10.21
C GLY A 160 -12.08 -21.59 9.61
N LEU A 161 -10.96 -21.22 10.18
CA LEU A 161 -9.61 -21.62 9.71
C LEU A 161 -8.99 -22.69 10.61
N GLY A 162 -9.80 -23.63 11.07
CA GLY A 162 -9.35 -24.71 11.94
C GLY A 162 -8.88 -24.21 13.33
N ALA A 163 -8.07 -25.03 14.00
CA ALA A 163 -7.61 -24.72 15.35
C ALA A 163 -6.69 -23.48 15.44
N ALA A 164 -5.94 -23.19 14.38
CA ALA A 164 -5.04 -22.05 14.34
C ALA A 164 -5.78 -20.71 14.25
N GLY A 165 -6.95 -20.71 13.60
CA GLY A 165 -7.76 -19.50 13.40
C GLY A 165 -8.84 -19.27 14.45
N ALA A 166 -9.28 -20.30 15.16
CA ALA A 166 -10.39 -20.18 16.10
C ALA A 166 -10.08 -19.22 17.25
N GLY A 167 -10.80 -18.11 17.33
CA GLY A 167 -10.59 -17.07 18.34
C GLY A 167 -9.32 -16.25 18.16
N ALA A 168 -8.64 -16.37 17.00
CA ALA A 168 -7.43 -15.60 16.71
C ALA A 168 -7.76 -14.10 16.63
N ASN A 169 -6.88 -13.27 17.21
CA ASN A 169 -6.95 -11.82 17.05
C ASN A 169 -6.24 -11.43 15.74
N VAL A 170 -6.93 -11.68 14.62
CA VAL A 170 -6.45 -11.34 13.28
C VAL A 170 -6.61 -9.85 13.02
N LEU A 171 -5.60 -9.21 12.44
CA LEU A 171 -5.58 -7.77 12.20
C LEU A 171 -5.35 -7.49 10.71
N LYS A 172 -4.11 -7.13 10.28
CA LYS A 172 -3.82 -6.86 8.87
C LYS A 172 -4.13 -8.08 8.00
N LEU A 173 -4.62 -7.81 6.79
CA LEU A 173 -4.96 -8.81 5.79
C LEU A 173 -4.37 -8.40 4.44
N MET A 174 -3.96 -9.37 3.64
CA MET A 174 -3.53 -9.19 2.26
C MET A 174 -3.95 -10.40 1.44
N VAL A 175 -4.39 -10.16 0.22
CA VAL A 175 -4.64 -11.19 -0.79
C VAL A 175 -3.52 -11.15 -1.82
N THR A 176 -2.78 -12.24 -1.95
CA THR A 176 -1.67 -12.30 -2.89
C THR A 176 -2.13 -12.59 -4.32
N SER A 177 -1.31 -12.19 -5.29
CA SER A 177 -1.49 -12.54 -6.71
C SER A 177 -1.54 -14.05 -6.94
N GLY A 178 -0.91 -14.84 -6.05
CA GLY A 178 -0.92 -16.30 -6.05
C GLY A 178 -2.18 -16.93 -5.45
N GLY A 179 -3.20 -16.16 -5.06
CA GLY A 179 -4.46 -16.68 -4.52
C GLY A 179 -4.35 -17.18 -3.07
N GLN A 180 -3.54 -16.52 -2.27
CA GLN A 180 -3.43 -16.77 -0.83
C GLN A 180 -3.97 -15.57 -0.05
N VAL A 181 -4.66 -15.81 1.06
CA VAL A 181 -5.02 -14.79 2.03
C VAL A 181 -4.07 -14.87 3.23
N TRP A 182 -3.40 -13.78 3.51
CA TRP A 182 -2.48 -13.62 4.62
C TRP A 182 -3.16 -12.77 5.70
N GLN A 183 -3.18 -13.27 6.94
CA GLN A 183 -3.75 -12.55 8.08
C GLN A 183 -2.72 -12.51 9.22
N GLN A 184 -2.34 -11.32 9.62
CA GLN A 184 -1.57 -11.11 10.83
C GLN A 184 -2.35 -11.59 12.05
N ILE A 185 -1.77 -12.46 12.88
CA ILE A 185 -2.28 -12.74 14.22
C ILE A 185 -1.47 -11.93 15.22
N ARG A 186 -2.14 -11.14 16.01
CA ARG A 186 -1.48 -10.33 17.01
C ARG A 186 -0.56 -11.15 17.93
N ASN A 187 0.76 -10.81 17.92
CA ASN A 187 1.81 -11.48 18.68
C ASN A 187 1.86 -13.02 18.52
N ASN A 188 1.41 -13.54 17.37
CA ASN A 188 1.36 -14.97 17.09
C ASN A 188 1.55 -15.30 15.61
N GLY A 189 2.38 -14.52 14.91
CA GLY A 189 2.75 -14.74 13.52
C GLY A 189 1.66 -14.43 12.52
N ILE A 190 1.54 -15.24 11.49
CA ILE A 190 0.67 -15.05 10.34
C ILE A 190 -0.13 -16.32 10.06
N LEU A 191 -1.42 -16.21 9.76
CA LEU A 191 -2.17 -17.27 9.06
C LEU A 191 -2.07 -17.05 7.56
N VAL A 192 -1.70 -18.07 6.83
CA VAL A 192 -1.75 -18.10 5.37
C VAL A 192 -2.76 -19.12 4.95
N THR A 193 -3.77 -18.70 4.20
CA THR A 193 -4.87 -19.53 3.74
C THR A 193 -4.86 -19.61 2.22
N ARG A 194 -4.75 -20.80 1.66
CA ARG A 194 -4.87 -21.03 0.21
C ARG A 194 -6.34 -21.00 -0.20
N LEU A 195 -6.61 -20.28 -1.29
CA LEU A 195 -7.93 -20.26 -1.93
C LEU A 195 -7.94 -21.18 -3.17
N GLU A 196 -9.06 -21.86 -3.38
CA GLU A 196 -9.40 -22.52 -4.65
C GLU A 196 -10.83 -22.10 -5.04
N ASP A 197 -10.99 -21.55 -6.22
CA ASP A 197 -12.26 -20.99 -6.70
C ASP A 197 -12.90 -20.01 -5.69
N GLY A 198 -12.08 -19.18 -5.06
CA GLY A 198 -12.52 -18.21 -4.05
C GLY A 198 -12.99 -18.82 -2.73
N VAL A 199 -12.63 -20.08 -2.42
CA VAL A 199 -13.01 -20.77 -1.19
C VAL A 199 -11.76 -21.19 -0.41
N PRO A 200 -11.66 -20.89 0.90
CA PRO A 200 -10.58 -21.34 1.76
C PRO A 200 -10.46 -22.86 1.82
N GLN A 201 -9.26 -23.40 1.58
CA GLN A 201 -8.99 -24.84 1.59
C GLN A 201 -8.08 -25.23 2.75
N GLU A 202 -6.86 -24.77 2.76
CA GLU A 202 -5.82 -25.10 3.72
C GLU A 202 -5.28 -23.84 4.37
N THR A 203 -5.01 -23.91 5.67
CA THR A 203 -4.44 -22.80 6.42
C THR A 203 -3.19 -23.28 7.17
N VAL A 204 -2.10 -22.55 6.98
CA VAL A 204 -0.83 -22.76 7.65
C VAL A 204 -0.50 -21.55 8.52
N ARG A 205 0.06 -21.77 9.71
CA ARG A 205 0.56 -20.68 10.54
C ARG A 205 2.06 -20.53 10.38
N LEU A 206 2.51 -19.33 10.07
CA LEU A 206 3.92 -18.94 10.11
C LEU A 206 4.25 -18.30 11.46
N GLY A 207 5.40 -18.61 12.01
CA GLY A 207 5.90 -18.08 13.27
C GLY A 207 7.42 -17.98 13.30
N ALA A 208 7.99 -17.71 14.47
CA ALA A 208 9.42 -17.46 14.65
C ALA A 208 10.28 -18.74 14.77
N SER A 209 9.70 -19.93 14.60
CA SER A 209 10.46 -21.17 14.68
C SER A 209 10.94 -21.64 13.32
N GLU A 210 12.19 -22.13 13.23
CA GLU A 210 12.72 -22.82 12.07
C GLU A 210 11.79 -23.95 11.61
N GLY A 211 11.55 -24.07 10.32
CA GLY A 211 10.58 -25.00 9.72
C GLY A 211 9.12 -24.58 9.85
N SER A 212 8.87 -23.41 10.42
CA SER A 212 7.52 -22.85 10.59
C SER A 212 7.46 -21.36 10.24
N GLY A 213 8.28 -20.91 9.29
CA GLY A 213 8.36 -19.55 8.83
C GLY A 213 9.64 -18.81 9.21
N ASP A 214 10.32 -19.20 10.29
CA ASP A 214 11.57 -18.59 10.80
C ASP A 214 11.57 -17.06 10.81
N LEU A 215 10.41 -16.49 11.23
CA LEU A 215 10.22 -15.03 11.28
C LEU A 215 11.12 -14.42 12.37
N PRO A 216 11.59 -13.16 12.21
CA PRO A 216 12.38 -12.49 13.25
C PRO A 216 11.67 -12.41 14.60
N SER A 217 10.33 -12.35 14.59
CA SER A 217 9.49 -12.30 15.78
C SER A 217 8.08 -12.83 15.50
N GLU A 218 7.41 -13.33 16.55
CA GLU A 218 5.96 -13.62 16.50
C GLU A 218 5.10 -12.34 16.42
N SER A 219 5.69 -11.18 16.72
CA SER A 219 5.01 -9.89 16.61
C SER A 219 5.21 -9.31 15.22
N VAL A 220 4.51 -9.88 14.26
CA VAL A 220 4.39 -9.32 12.91
C VAL A 220 3.53 -8.07 12.96
N LEU A 221 3.91 -7.03 12.23
CA LEU A 221 3.22 -5.74 12.18
C LEU A 221 2.60 -5.47 10.81
N CYS A 222 3.30 -5.86 9.74
CA CYS A 222 2.86 -5.67 8.37
C CYS A 222 3.47 -6.70 7.42
N PHE A 223 2.95 -6.76 6.21
CA PHE A 223 3.51 -7.50 5.09
C PHE A 223 3.03 -6.89 3.77
N ALA A 224 3.81 -7.08 2.72
CA ALA A 224 3.49 -6.67 1.36
C ALA A 224 4.01 -7.68 0.35
N GLU A 225 3.26 -7.93 -0.73
CA GLU A 225 3.71 -8.69 -1.89
C GLU A 225 4.41 -7.73 -2.86
N ASP A 226 5.58 -8.11 -3.35
CA ASP A 226 6.27 -7.33 -4.36
C ASP A 226 5.95 -7.81 -5.79
N GLN A 227 6.50 -7.12 -6.81
CA GLN A 227 6.21 -7.44 -8.21
C GLN A 227 6.83 -8.77 -8.67
N ASP A 228 7.77 -9.33 -7.91
CA ASP A 228 8.35 -10.65 -8.15
C ASP A 228 7.57 -11.77 -7.44
N GLY A 229 6.52 -11.43 -6.67
CA GLY A 229 5.70 -12.34 -5.87
C GLY A 229 6.36 -12.73 -4.55
N GLU A 230 7.39 -12.01 -4.12
CA GLU A 230 8.04 -12.20 -2.84
C GLU A 230 7.27 -11.48 -1.74
N ILE A 231 7.15 -12.09 -0.56
CA ILE A 231 6.44 -11.47 0.57
C ILE A 231 7.44 -10.86 1.54
N TRP A 232 7.35 -9.55 1.69
CA TRP A 232 8.12 -8.75 2.62
C TRP A 232 7.37 -8.65 3.94
N ILE A 233 8.02 -9.01 5.06
CA ILE A 233 7.38 -9.16 6.36
C ILE A 233 8.08 -8.27 7.37
N GLY A 234 7.35 -7.26 7.87
CA GLY A 234 7.80 -6.37 8.94
C GLY A 234 7.37 -6.88 10.31
N THR A 235 8.32 -6.91 11.23
CA THR A 235 8.09 -7.32 12.62
C THR A 235 8.55 -6.22 13.59
N ASN A 236 8.27 -6.40 14.88
CA ASN A 236 8.84 -5.50 15.91
C ASN A 236 10.37 -5.71 16.11
N GLU A 237 10.98 -6.70 15.47
CA GLU A 237 12.40 -7.04 15.57
C GLU A 237 13.07 -7.13 14.19
N GLY A 238 12.58 -6.35 13.21
CA GLY A 238 13.17 -6.22 11.90
C GLY A 238 12.38 -6.83 10.76
N LEU A 239 13.07 -6.98 9.63
CA LEU A 239 12.55 -7.36 8.33
C LEU A 239 12.94 -8.78 7.96
N ALA A 240 12.02 -9.51 7.34
CA ALA A 240 12.31 -10.77 6.65
C ALA A 240 11.60 -10.82 5.29
N VAL A 241 12.07 -11.67 4.39
CA VAL A 241 11.47 -11.88 3.06
C VAL A 241 11.23 -13.37 2.83
N LEU A 242 10.05 -13.72 2.40
CA LEU A 242 9.71 -15.06 1.92
C LEU A 242 9.74 -15.04 0.38
N PHE A 243 10.82 -15.60 -0.18
CA PHE A 243 11.07 -15.58 -1.62
C PHE A 243 10.19 -16.53 -2.45
N SER A 244 9.54 -17.48 -1.84
CA SER A 244 8.72 -18.50 -2.52
C SER A 244 7.50 -18.84 -1.69
N PRO A 245 6.51 -17.96 -1.60
CA PRO A 245 5.32 -18.16 -0.77
C PRO A 245 4.46 -19.37 -1.19
N GLU A 246 4.58 -19.81 -2.43
CA GLU A 246 3.93 -21.04 -2.94
C GLU A 246 4.41 -22.30 -2.22
N ASN A 247 5.63 -22.30 -1.70
CA ASN A 247 6.20 -23.44 -0.95
C ASN A 247 5.48 -23.72 0.36
N ILE A 248 4.69 -22.78 0.91
CA ILE A 248 3.97 -22.96 2.18
C ILE A 248 3.07 -24.19 2.15
N PHE A 249 2.48 -24.49 1.00
CA PHE A 249 1.55 -25.60 0.81
C PHE A 249 2.16 -26.79 0.06
N GLU A 250 3.46 -26.72 -0.28
CA GLU A 250 4.15 -27.78 -1.00
C GLU A 250 4.82 -28.76 -0.03
N PRO A 251 4.53 -30.09 -0.13
CA PRO A 251 5.15 -31.08 0.73
C PRO A 251 6.69 -31.09 0.61
N ASN A 252 7.38 -31.11 1.74
CA ASN A 252 8.85 -31.21 1.81
C ASN A 252 9.62 -30.02 1.20
N ARG A 253 8.97 -28.87 1.04
CA ARG A 253 9.61 -27.59 0.72
C ARG A 253 9.79 -26.77 1.98
N SER A 254 10.90 -26.04 2.08
CA SER A 254 11.06 -25.01 3.11
C SER A 254 10.28 -23.77 2.70
N TYR A 255 9.63 -23.16 3.67
CA TYR A 255 8.97 -21.85 3.59
C TYR A 255 9.46 -20.93 4.72
N ASP A 256 10.68 -21.13 5.18
CA ASP A 256 11.30 -20.22 6.14
C ASP A 256 11.67 -18.91 5.45
N ALA A 257 11.34 -17.81 6.10
CA ALA A 257 11.67 -16.48 5.61
C ALA A 257 13.17 -16.20 5.79
N SER A 258 13.72 -15.39 4.93
CA SER A 258 15.11 -15.00 4.94
C SER A 258 15.29 -13.61 5.53
N ILE A 259 16.21 -13.48 6.50
CA ILE A 259 16.63 -12.18 6.98
C ILE A 259 17.63 -11.59 5.98
N LEU A 260 17.38 -10.38 5.52
CA LEU A 260 18.31 -9.70 4.61
C LEU A 260 19.54 -9.21 5.38
N VAL A 261 20.71 -9.57 4.86
CA VAL A 261 22.00 -9.22 5.43
C VAL A 261 22.82 -8.50 4.36
N ILE A 262 23.48 -7.42 4.77
CA ILE A 262 24.43 -6.65 3.95
C ILE A 262 25.74 -6.52 4.73
N ASP A 263 26.84 -6.43 4.01
CA ASP A 263 28.16 -6.14 4.57
C ASP A 263 28.55 -4.72 4.10
N GLU A 264 28.13 -3.70 4.86
CA GLU A 264 28.31 -2.31 4.46
C GLU A 264 29.73 -1.83 4.55
N ASP A 265 30.51 -2.33 5.50
CA ASP A 265 31.87 -1.90 5.77
C ASP A 265 32.95 -2.86 5.22
N GLY A 266 32.54 -4.00 4.69
CA GLY A 266 33.42 -4.98 4.04
C GLY A 266 34.28 -5.76 5.05
N ASP A 267 33.86 -5.86 6.30
CA ASP A 267 34.60 -6.58 7.37
C ASP A 267 34.31 -8.09 7.38
N GLY A 268 33.38 -8.55 6.57
CA GLY A 268 32.95 -9.94 6.45
C GLY A 268 31.88 -10.34 7.48
N ASN A 269 31.43 -9.41 8.32
CA ASN A 269 30.27 -9.59 9.21
C ASN A 269 29.07 -8.91 8.56
N GLY A 270 27.99 -9.61 8.34
CA GLY A 270 26.80 -9.03 7.74
C GLY A 270 25.90 -8.38 8.80
N GLU A 271 25.47 -7.15 8.53
CA GLU A 271 24.46 -6.47 9.30
C GLU A 271 23.07 -6.78 8.74
N ARG A 272 22.08 -6.94 9.63
CA ARG A 272 20.69 -7.15 9.22
C ARG A 272 20.12 -5.83 8.70
N VAL A 273 19.54 -5.87 7.51
CA VAL A 273 18.80 -4.72 6.97
C VAL A 273 17.61 -4.41 7.90
N LEU A 274 17.54 -3.20 8.42
CA LEU A 274 16.52 -2.77 9.39
C LEU A 274 16.36 -3.72 10.59
N GLY A 275 17.43 -4.45 10.98
CA GLY A 275 17.35 -5.54 11.93
C GLY A 275 17.00 -5.18 13.37
N SER A 276 16.99 -3.88 13.71
CA SER A 276 16.59 -3.37 15.03
C SER A 276 15.34 -2.48 14.98
N GLU A 277 14.72 -2.35 13.79
CA GLU A 277 13.57 -1.49 13.60
C GLU A 277 12.26 -2.25 13.78
N ALA A 278 11.30 -1.64 14.47
CA ALA A 278 9.92 -2.08 14.40
C ALA A 278 9.30 -1.48 13.13
N ILE A 279 8.91 -2.34 12.20
CA ILE A 279 8.42 -1.94 10.87
C ILE A 279 6.90 -2.00 10.88
N ASN A 280 6.28 -0.84 10.95
CA ASN A 280 4.84 -0.70 11.07
C ASN A 280 4.10 -0.89 9.75
N ASP A 281 4.79 -0.53 8.64
CA ASP A 281 4.19 -0.62 7.32
C ASP A 281 5.23 -0.82 6.23
N ILE A 282 4.83 -1.47 5.12
CA ILE A 282 5.65 -1.75 3.95
C ILE A 282 4.80 -1.50 2.72
N GLU A 283 5.31 -0.62 1.83
CA GLU A 283 4.72 -0.39 0.52
C GLU A 283 5.72 -0.65 -0.60
N VAL A 284 5.22 -1.12 -1.74
CA VAL A 284 6.01 -1.44 -2.94
C VAL A 284 5.58 -0.52 -4.06
N ASP A 285 6.51 0.30 -4.57
CA ASP A 285 6.18 1.22 -5.65
C ASP A 285 6.22 0.57 -7.04
N GLY A 286 5.79 1.30 -8.05
CA GLY A 286 5.72 0.82 -9.43
C GLY A 286 7.05 0.41 -10.05
N ALA A 287 8.19 0.74 -9.44
CA ALA A 287 9.53 0.28 -9.80
C ALA A 287 10.03 -0.88 -8.94
N ASN A 288 9.13 -1.56 -8.23
CA ASN A 288 9.45 -2.64 -7.30
C ASN A 288 10.38 -2.24 -6.15
N LYS A 289 10.50 -0.94 -5.85
CA LYS A 289 11.28 -0.44 -4.72
C LYS A 289 10.42 -0.45 -3.46
N LYS A 290 11.06 -0.55 -2.30
CA LYS A 290 10.38 -0.75 -1.03
C LYS A 290 10.44 0.49 -0.14
N TRP A 291 9.29 0.83 0.42
CA TRP A 291 9.11 1.87 1.42
C TRP A 291 8.80 1.22 2.75
N PHE A 292 9.57 1.52 3.78
CA PHE A 292 9.42 0.96 5.12
C PHE A 292 9.10 2.06 6.11
N GLY A 293 7.89 2.04 6.66
CA GLY A 293 7.47 2.90 7.75
C GLY A 293 7.85 2.30 9.09
N THR A 294 8.57 3.06 9.92
CA THR A 294 9.06 2.55 11.21
C THR A 294 8.35 3.19 12.40
N ALA A 295 8.41 2.52 13.54
CA ALA A 295 7.81 3.01 14.77
C ALA A 295 8.50 4.25 15.35
N ASN A 296 9.80 4.51 15.03
CA ASN A 296 10.56 5.58 15.70
C ASN A 296 11.62 6.25 14.82
N ASN A 297 11.88 5.79 13.61
CA ASN A 297 13.01 6.23 12.80
C ASN A 297 12.60 6.77 11.42
N GLY A 298 11.31 7.08 11.23
CA GLY A 298 10.77 7.64 10.00
C GLY A 298 10.60 6.60 8.91
N VAL A 299 10.85 6.99 7.66
CA VAL A 299 10.67 6.16 6.48
C VAL A 299 12.01 5.84 5.85
N PHE A 300 12.22 4.58 5.49
CA PHE A 300 13.35 4.11 4.68
C PHE A 300 12.85 3.74 3.29
N TYR A 301 13.54 4.23 2.28
CA TYR A 301 13.28 3.91 0.88
C TYR A 301 14.49 3.18 0.31
N THR A 302 14.27 2.00 -0.27
CA THR A 302 15.31 1.12 -0.75
C THR A 302 15.11 0.74 -2.21
N ASN A 303 16.14 0.16 -2.82
CA ASN A 303 16.04 -0.47 -4.13
C ASN A 303 15.15 -1.74 -4.08
N SER A 304 14.89 -2.35 -5.25
CA SER A 304 13.97 -3.49 -5.38
C SER A 304 14.33 -4.70 -4.53
N ASN A 305 15.61 -4.98 -4.32
CA ASN A 305 16.05 -6.10 -3.46
C ASN A 305 16.20 -5.73 -1.97
N GLY A 306 15.84 -4.51 -1.56
CA GLY A 306 15.86 -4.03 -0.19
C GLY A 306 17.24 -3.82 0.43
N ARG A 307 18.33 -4.05 -0.32
CA ARG A 307 19.70 -4.07 0.23
C ARG A 307 20.42 -2.73 0.15
N THR A 308 19.91 -1.79 -0.65
CA THR A 308 20.51 -0.47 -0.82
C THR A 308 19.51 0.59 -0.41
N GLN A 309 19.82 1.34 0.64
CA GLN A 309 19.04 2.50 1.02
C GLN A 309 19.25 3.61 0.00
N LEU A 310 18.18 4.02 -0.68
CA LEU A 310 18.17 5.12 -1.63
C LEU A 310 17.95 6.45 -0.92
N GLN A 311 17.02 6.46 0.06
CA GLN A 311 16.68 7.65 0.82
C GLN A 311 16.12 7.27 2.20
N ARG A 312 16.24 8.20 3.15
CA ARG A 312 15.59 8.13 4.45
C ARG A 312 14.94 9.46 4.75
N PHE A 313 13.71 9.41 5.25
CA PHE A 313 12.97 10.59 5.70
C PHE A 313 12.80 10.54 7.21
N SER A 314 13.17 11.63 7.85
CA SER A 314 12.99 11.83 9.30
C SER A 314 12.69 13.30 9.59
N LYS A 315 12.22 13.60 10.78
CA LYS A 315 12.01 14.99 11.24
C LYS A 315 13.26 15.87 11.16
N THR A 316 14.44 15.27 11.13
CA THR A 316 15.71 16.00 11.13
C THR A 316 16.19 16.35 9.73
N ASN A 317 15.72 15.66 8.69
CA ASN A 317 16.19 15.83 7.32
C ASN A 317 15.08 16.10 6.30
N SER A 318 13.81 16.11 6.71
CA SER A 318 12.66 16.29 5.84
C SER A 318 11.51 17.03 6.55
N PRO A 319 10.45 17.46 5.83
CA PRO A 319 9.24 18.02 6.41
C PRO A 319 8.35 17.03 7.16
N LEU A 320 8.81 15.79 7.39
CA LEU A 320 8.05 14.77 8.09
C LEU A 320 7.61 15.26 9.47
N ALA A 321 6.32 15.13 9.79
CA ALA A 321 5.76 15.68 11.03
C ALA A 321 6.18 14.87 12.26
N SER A 322 6.43 13.57 12.10
CA SER A 322 6.87 12.65 13.15
C SER A 322 7.74 11.54 12.57
N ASP A 323 8.60 10.96 13.40
CA ASP A 323 9.35 9.74 13.05
C ASP A 323 8.56 8.47 13.35
N VAL A 324 7.35 8.58 13.91
CA VAL A 324 6.39 7.49 14.09
C VAL A 324 5.52 7.40 12.86
N ILE A 325 5.74 6.41 12.03
CA ILE A 325 4.95 6.13 10.84
C ILE A 325 3.88 5.11 11.22
N LEU A 326 2.64 5.39 10.88
CA LEU A 326 1.50 4.49 11.12
C LEU A 326 1.14 3.72 9.85
N ASP A 327 1.24 4.40 8.69
CA ASP A 327 0.78 3.89 7.41
C ASP A 327 1.49 4.61 6.26
N ILE A 328 1.70 3.93 5.15
CA ILE A 328 2.23 4.48 3.90
C ILE A 328 1.25 4.09 2.80
N GLU A 329 0.93 5.03 1.93
CA GLU A 329 0.07 4.77 0.77
C GLU A 329 0.66 5.40 -0.47
N ILE A 330 0.63 4.70 -1.59
CA ILE A 330 1.18 5.16 -2.87
C ILE A 330 0.07 5.33 -3.90
N ASP A 331 -0.03 6.53 -4.45
CA ASP A 331 -0.81 6.74 -5.67
C ASP A 331 0.03 6.29 -6.87
N ASP A 332 -0.21 5.11 -7.33
CA ASP A 332 0.51 4.47 -8.43
C ASP A 332 0.35 5.20 -9.78
N GLN A 333 -0.67 6.02 -9.96
CA GLN A 333 -0.86 6.80 -11.18
C GLN A 333 0.03 8.03 -11.21
N THR A 334 0.21 8.69 -10.06
CA THR A 334 0.98 9.93 -9.95
C THR A 334 2.37 9.74 -9.37
N GLY A 335 2.61 8.63 -8.68
CA GLY A 335 3.81 8.38 -7.89
C GLY A 335 3.85 9.18 -6.59
N MET A 336 2.72 9.76 -6.16
CA MET A 336 2.64 10.46 -4.87
C MET A 336 2.62 9.43 -3.74
N VAL A 337 3.48 9.62 -2.76
CA VAL A 337 3.56 8.78 -1.55
C VAL A 337 3.04 9.58 -0.37
N TYR A 338 2.12 9.00 0.39
CA TYR A 338 1.53 9.60 1.59
C TYR A 338 2.04 8.88 2.82
N PHE A 339 2.45 9.63 3.82
CA PHE A 339 2.92 9.12 5.11
C PHE A 339 1.93 9.53 6.19
N GLY A 340 1.20 8.56 6.72
CA GLY A 340 0.39 8.69 7.93
C GLY A 340 1.29 8.65 9.16
N THR A 341 1.25 9.67 9.98
CA THR A 341 2.03 9.74 11.21
C THR A 341 1.13 10.00 12.41
N ASP A 342 1.64 9.83 13.63
CA ASP A 342 0.93 10.22 14.86
C ASP A 342 0.72 11.74 15.01
N GLN A 343 1.25 12.55 14.06
CA GLN A 343 1.12 14.01 14.03
C GLN A 343 0.42 14.53 12.78
N GLY A 344 -0.16 13.65 11.95
CA GLY A 344 -0.86 13.99 10.72
C GLY A 344 -0.21 13.39 9.47
N ILE A 345 -0.65 13.84 8.30
CA ILE A 345 -0.27 13.28 6.99
C ILE A 345 0.71 14.22 6.30
N VAL A 346 1.72 13.63 5.67
CA VAL A 346 2.67 14.34 4.79
C VAL A 346 2.76 13.59 3.48
N SER A 347 2.84 14.28 2.35
CA SER A 347 3.04 13.67 1.04
C SER A 347 4.41 13.98 0.47
N TYR A 348 4.91 13.06 -0.33
CA TYR A 348 6.16 13.16 -1.08
C TYR A 348 5.93 12.78 -2.54
N GLN A 349 6.43 13.59 -3.49
CA GLN A 349 6.39 13.22 -4.90
C GLN A 349 7.50 12.22 -5.22
N GLY A 350 7.13 10.96 -5.30
CA GLY A 350 7.98 9.88 -5.76
C GLY A 350 8.19 9.91 -7.27
N GLN A 351 9.08 9.05 -7.75
CA GLN A 351 9.47 8.96 -9.16
C GLN A 351 8.88 7.75 -9.88
N ALA A 352 8.44 6.74 -9.13
CA ALA A 352 7.86 5.52 -9.68
C ALA A 352 6.35 5.66 -9.82
N THR A 353 5.81 5.13 -10.92
CA THR A 353 4.37 4.96 -11.15
C THR A 353 4.11 3.52 -11.55
N ALA A 354 2.87 3.04 -11.48
CA ALA A 354 2.56 1.71 -12.00
C ALA A 354 2.96 1.58 -13.48
N GLY A 355 3.54 0.44 -13.83
CA GLY A 355 3.87 0.12 -15.21
C GLY A 355 2.61 -0.24 -16.00
N GLU A 356 2.52 0.28 -17.23
CA GLU A 356 1.44 -0.07 -18.13
C GLU A 356 1.59 -1.52 -18.63
N LYS A 357 0.49 -2.15 -18.98
CA LYS A 357 0.51 -3.50 -19.61
C LYS A 357 1.07 -3.46 -21.03
N THR A 358 0.90 -2.33 -21.73
CA THR A 358 1.36 -2.11 -23.11
C THR A 358 1.73 -0.64 -23.29
N MET A 359 2.71 -0.37 -24.16
CA MET A 359 3.12 1.00 -24.52
C MET A 359 2.24 1.57 -25.64
N SER A 360 0.94 1.78 -25.39
CA SER A 360 0.02 2.28 -26.42
C SER A 360 -0.16 3.80 -26.44
N ASP A 361 0.10 4.47 -25.33
CA ASP A 361 -0.15 5.91 -25.12
C ASP A 361 1.08 6.63 -24.54
N VAL A 362 2.24 6.43 -25.19
CA VAL A 362 3.49 7.03 -24.72
C VAL A 362 3.55 8.51 -25.05
N PHE A 363 3.79 9.36 -24.08
CA PHE A 363 3.90 10.81 -24.25
C PHE A 363 4.95 11.42 -23.32
N ALA A 364 5.42 12.62 -23.64
CA ALA A 364 6.31 13.40 -22.79
C ALA A 364 5.58 14.62 -22.20
N TYR A 365 5.88 14.95 -20.94
CA TYR A 365 5.31 16.10 -20.23
C TYR A 365 6.37 16.77 -19.32
N PRO A 366 6.43 18.13 -19.27
CA PRO A 366 5.70 19.07 -20.14
C PRO A 366 6.21 19.00 -21.58
N ASN A 367 5.32 19.27 -22.55
CA ASN A 367 5.68 19.32 -23.97
C ASN A 367 4.79 20.34 -24.70
N PRO A 368 5.31 21.52 -25.11
CA PRO A 368 6.72 21.88 -25.06
C PRO A 368 7.26 22.15 -23.66
N VAL A 369 8.58 21.99 -23.49
CA VAL A 369 9.31 22.45 -22.32
C VAL A 369 9.60 23.92 -22.49
N GLU A 370 8.95 24.76 -21.69
CA GLU A 370 9.02 26.22 -21.81
C GLU A 370 10.33 26.81 -21.27
N PRO A 371 10.75 28.01 -21.75
CA PRO A 371 11.92 28.70 -21.23
C PRO A 371 11.85 28.92 -19.71
N GLY A 372 12.93 28.59 -19.03
CA GLY A 372 13.00 28.73 -17.56
C GLY A 372 12.42 27.57 -16.78
N TYR A 373 11.82 26.58 -17.42
CA TYR A 373 11.45 25.34 -16.74
C TYR A 373 12.67 24.63 -16.16
N SER A 374 12.58 24.21 -14.90
CA SER A 374 13.67 23.55 -14.17
C SER A 374 13.26 22.21 -13.55
N GLY A 375 12.02 21.80 -13.74
CA GLY A 375 11.53 20.50 -13.32
C GLY A 375 11.96 19.37 -14.27
N PRO A 376 11.65 18.11 -13.91
CA PRO A 376 11.89 16.96 -14.75
C PRO A 376 10.95 16.91 -15.96
N ILE A 377 11.44 16.34 -17.05
CA ILE A 377 10.63 15.96 -18.21
C ILE A 377 10.29 14.49 -18.01
N LEU A 378 9.00 14.20 -17.92
CA LEU A 378 8.49 12.85 -17.70
C LEU A 378 8.12 12.23 -19.05
N ILE A 379 8.52 10.98 -19.28
CA ILE A 379 8.05 10.15 -20.39
C ILE A 379 7.17 9.09 -19.75
N ARG A 380 5.87 9.10 -20.04
CA ARG A 380 4.83 8.28 -19.39
C ARG A 380 4.18 7.29 -20.36
N GLY A 381 3.39 6.36 -19.83
CA GLY A 381 2.74 5.30 -20.59
C GLY A 381 3.71 4.14 -20.90
N LEU A 382 4.69 3.92 -20.03
CA LEU A 382 5.72 2.92 -20.21
C LEU A 382 5.37 1.60 -19.50
N VAL A 383 5.87 0.50 -20.01
CA VAL A 383 5.94 -0.76 -19.27
C VAL A 383 7.10 -0.70 -18.27
N THR A 384 7.02 -1.46 -17.20
CA THR A 384 8.10 -1.55 -16.20
C THR A 384 9.43 -1.93 -16.87
N ASN A 385 10.52 -1.30 -16.41
CA ASN A 385 11.88 -1.51 -16.93
C ASN A 385 12.10 -1.16 -18.42
N ALA A 386 11.20 -0.39 -19.05
CA ALA A 386 11.41 0.06 -20.43
C ALA A 386 12.70 0.85 -20.58
N GLN A 387 13.47 0.54 -21.63
CA GLN A 387 14.71 1.24 -21.98
C GLN A 387 14.35 2.50 -22.76
N VAL A 388 14.87 3.65 -22.34
CA VAL A 388 14.60 4.95 -22.97
C VAL A 388 15.90 5.59 -23.45
N LYS A 389 15.98 5.87 -24.76
CA LYS A 389 17.10 6.57 -25.41
C LYS A 389 16.61 7.87 -26.02
N ILE A 390 17.15 8.99 -25.57
CA ILE A 390 16.78 10.30 -26.07
C ILE A 390 17.85 10.75 -27.07
N THR A 391 17.40 11.12 -28.27
CA THR A 391 18.30 11.59 -29.36
C THR A 391 17.89 12.98 -29.83
N ASP A 392 18.81 13.67 -30.49
CA ASP A 392 18.48 14.79 -31.36
C ASP A 392 17.83 14.28 -32.67
N VAL A 393 17.48 15.21 -33.57
CA VAL A 393 16.84 14.88 -34.86
C VAL A 393 17.82 14.23 -35.85
N GLU A 394 19.11 14.28 -35.59
CA GLU A 394 20.17 13.64 -36.40
C GLU A 394 20.45 12.19 -35.95
N GLY A 395 19.83 11.79 -34.81
CA GLY A 395 19.98 10.46 -34.22
C GLY A 395 21.14 10.32 -33.24
N ASN A 396 21.78 11.42 -32.83
CA ASN A 396 22.81 11.38 -31.82
C ASN A 396 22.14 11.21 -30.41
N ILE A 397 22.56 10.21 -29.64
CA ILE A 397 22.05 9.96 -28.32
C ILE A 397 22.55 11.06 -27.37
N VAL A 398 21.63 11.72 -26.69
CA VAL A 398 21.94 12.79 -25.73
C VAL A 398 21.73 12.32 -24.28
N PHE A 399 20.88 11.33 -24.06
CA PHE A 399 20.59 10.76 -22.73
C PHE A 399 20.05 9.34 -22.85
N GLU A 400 20.30 8.51 -21.84
CA GLU A 400 19.72 7.17 -21.69
C GLU A 400 19.26 6.96 -20.25
N THR A 401 18.14 6.29 -20.08
CA THR A 401 17.60 5.92 -18.78
C THR A 401 16.72 4.68 -18.89
N VAL A 402 16.31 4.14 -17.75
CA VAL A 402 15.34 3.04 -17.62
C VAL A 402 14.11 3.58 -16.94
N ALA A 403 12.95 3.09 -17.32
CA ALA A 403 11.69 3.46 -16.69
C ALA A 403 11.65 3.00 -15.23
N GLU A 404 11.17 3.87 -14.37
CA GLU A 404 10.80 3.56 -12.99
C GLU A 404 9.28 3.28 -12.95
N GLY A 405 8.94 2.00 -13.15
CA GLY A 405 7.56 1.61 -13.42
C GLY A 405 7.05 2.15 -14.75
N GLY A 406 5.94 2.88 -14.75
CA GLY A 406 5.28 3.43 -15.94
C GLY A 406 5.87 4.73 -16.48
N GLN A 407 6.97 5.26 -15.90
CA GLN A 407 7.56 6.50 -16.36
C GLN A 407 9.09 6.50 -16.35
N ALA A 408 9.67 7.30 -17.23
CA ALA A 408 11.10 7.62 -17.23
C ALA A 408 11.29 9.13 -17.06
N ILE A 409 12.40 9.52 -16.45
CA ILE A 409 12.71 10.91 -16.10
C ILE A 409 13.93 11.38 -16.83
N TRP A 410 13.82 12.58 -17.44
CA TRP A 410 14.93 13.29 -18.05
C TRP A 410 14.99 14.73 -17.53
N ASP A 411 16.14 15.18 -17.08
CA ASP A 411 16.35 16.53 -16.55
C ASP A 411 16.67 17.58 -17.65
N GLY A 412 16.51 17.23 -18.93
CA GLY A 412 16.81 18.11 -20.06
C GLY A 412 18.30 18.37 -20.28
N LYS A 413 19.18 17.49 -19.76
CA LYS A 413 20.63 17.59 -19.92
C LYS A 413 21.19 16.43 -20.74
N ASN A 414 22.35 16.66 -21.32
CA ASN A 414 23.15 15.64 -22.00
C ASN A 414 24.02 14.88 -20.98
N PHE A 415 24.80 13.91 -21.47
CA PHE A 415 25.74 13.11 -20.65
C PHE A 415 26.81 13.95 -19.92
N ASP A 416 27.10 15.16 -20.40
CA ASP A 416 28.04 16.09 -19.74
C ASP A 416 27.35 16.93 -18.62
N GLY A 417 26.06 16.72 -18.38
CA GLY A 417 25.29 17.50 -17.41
C GLY A 417 24.92 18.90 -17.90
N LEU A 418 25.10 19.20 -19.19
CA LEU A 418 24.77 20.49 -19.79
C LEU A 418 23.35 20.47 -20.34
N LYS A 419 22.58 21.58 -20.13
CA LYS A 419 21.25 21.73 -20.74
C LYS A 419 21.35 21.60 -22.26
N VAL A 420 20.45 20.83 -22.85
CA VAL A 420 20.38 20.67 -24.30
C VAL A 420 19.82 21.93 -24.96
N ALA A 421 20.13 22.15 -26.23
CA ALA A 421 19.68 23.33 -26.99
C ALA A 421 18.16 23.27 -27.29
N SER A 422 17.55 24.42 -27.62
CA SER A 422 16.21 24.45 -28.18
C SER A 422 16.12 23.57 -29.42
N GLY A 423 15.11 22.74 -29.49
CA GLY A 423 14.95 21.79 -30.59
C GLY A 423 13.93 20.71 -30.33
N ILE A 424 13.85 19.77 -31.24
CA ILE A 424 13.05 18.56 -31.12
C ILE A 424 13.99 17.41 -30.76
N TYR A 425 13.60 16.68 -29.75
CA TYR A 425 14.25 15.45 -29.30
C TYR A 425 13.27 14.28 -29.46
N LEU A 426 13.81 13.10 -29.69
CA LEU A 426 13.05 11.87 -29.84
C LEU A 426 13.46 10.91 -28.72
N ALA A 427 12.49 10.49 -27.91
CA ALA A 427 12.66 9.42 -26.96
C ALA A 427 12.27 8.10 -27.64
N PHE A 428 13.25 7.25 -27.92
CA PHE A 428 13.04 5.88 -28.38
C PHE A 428 12.92 4.99 -27.17
N ILE A 429 11.81 4.28 -27.09
CA ILE A 429 11.46 3.41 -25.97
C ILE A 429 11.37 1.98 -26.46
N SER A 430 11.90 1.04 -25.70
CA SER A 430 11.68 -0.39 -25.92
C SER A 430 11.43 -1.09 -24.60
N ASP A 431 10.62 -2.16 -24.63
CA ASP A 431 10.59 -3.10 -23.52
C ASP A 431 11.98 -3.75 -23.31
N ASP A 432 12.18 -4.46 -22.22
CA ASP A 432 13.43 -5.12 -21.87
C ASP A 432 13.86 -6.20 -22.90
N LEU A 433 12.89 -6.78 -23.61
CA LEU A 433 13.12 -7.75 -24.68
C LEU A 433 13.38 -7.10 -26.05
N GLY A 434 13.11 -5.79 -26.19
CA GLY A 434 13.24 -5.06 -27.45
C GLY A 434 12.21 -5.44 -28.52
N VAL A 435 11.09 -6.07 -28.11
CA VAL A 435 10.03 -6.52 -29.01
C VAL A 435 9.01 -5.42 -29.27
N ASN A 436 8.59 -4.73 -28.21
CA ASN A 436 7.68 -3.60 -28.30
C ASN A 436 8.48 -2.30 -28.26
N THR A 437 8.23 -1.41 -29.20
CA THR A 437 8.96 -0.14 -29.33
C THR A 437 7.99 0.99 -29.60
N GLU A 438 8.25 2.15 -28.98
CA GLU A 438 7.50 3.38 -29.20
C GLU A 438 8.43 4.59 -29.29
N VAL A 439 7.91 5.71 -29.79
CA VAL A 439 8.68 6.96 -29.92
C VAL A 439 7.86 8.13 -29.45
N ALA A 440 8.31 8.80 -28.39
CA ALA A 440 7.77 10.07 -27.95
C ALA A 440 8.58 11.25 -28.50
N LYS A 441 7.89 12.34 -28.84
CA LYS A 441 8.52 13.57 -29.31
C LYS A 441 8.54 14.60 -28.18
N ILE A 442 9.70 15.23 -27.98
CA ILE A 442 9.91 16.24 -26.94
C ILE A 442 10.34 17.55 -27.61
N MET A 443 9.64 18.64 -27.39
CA MET A 443 10.00 19.96 -27.86
C MET A 443 10.57 20.78 -26.70
N ILE A 444 11.80 21.27 -26.86
CA ILE A 444 12.46 22.14 -25.88
C ILE A 444 12.60 23.54 -26.43
N LEU A 445 12.17 24.52 -25.65
CA LEU A 445 12.30 25.95 -25.90
C LEU A 445 13.20 26.56 -24.81
N ASN A 446 14.29 27.24 -25.17
CA ASN A 446 15.22 27.88 -24.24
C ASN A 446 15.20 29.40 -24.41
#